data_a024c07b016f5545582253632bdba3e3
#
_entry.id   a024c07b016f5545582253632bdba3e3
#
_cell.length_a   1.000
_cell.length_b   1.000
_cell.length_c   1.000
_cell.angle_alpha   90.00
_cell.angle_beta   90.00
_cell.angle_gamma   90.00
#
_symmetry.space_group_name_H-M   'P 1'
#
loop_
_entity.id
_entity.type
_entity.pdbx_description
1 polymer ?
#
loop_
_entity_poly.entity_id
_entity_poly.type
_entity_poly.pdbx_seq_one_letter_code
_entity_poly.pdbx_strand_id
1 'polypeptide(L)'
;MNYFIGDLHLFNRNQTGEGVNYDGRPFATVAEMNQYILEHWNAKITNGDTVYILGDMAMRGRNEALIALVAQLKGQKILFRGNHDDLSDYRYQKLFADITDYREISESFDGQSYKLCLMHYPILMWNGQHRGSILLYAHTHNTVEETFFQKCVKELNENKKLSVQQGKPIR
;
A
#
# COMPACT_ATOMS: atom_id res chain seq x y z
N MET A 1 2.45 -17.01 -1.93
CA MET A 1 1.39 -16.14 -2.50
C MET A 1 1.82 -14.70 -2.38
N ASN A 2 1.31 -13.79 -3.26
CA ASN A 2 1.58 -12.36 -3.16
C ASN A 2 0.38 -11.64 -2.53
N TYR A 3 0.66 -10.74 -1.60
CA TYR A 3 -0.33 -9.90 -0.92
C TYR A 3 0.04 -8.43 -1.09
N PHE A 4 -0.97 -7.55 -1.10
CA PHE A 4 -0.82 -6.11 -1.29
C PHE A 4 -1.57 -5.39 -0.18
N ILE A 5 -0.93 -4.41 0.45
CA ILE A 5 -1.50 -3.59 1.52
C ILE A 5 -0.80 -2.22 1.52
N GLY A 6 -1.47 -1.17 1.95
CA GLY A 6 -0.89 0.16 2.17
C GLY A 6 -1.44 0.80 3.42
N ASP A 7 -0.87 1.92 3.81
CA ASP A 7 -1.37 2.82 4.86
C ASP A 7 -1.68 2.11 6.19
N LEU A 8 -0.78 1.22 6.63
CA LEU A 8 -0.95 0.55 7.93
C LEU A 8 -0.90 1.53 9.09
N HIS A 9 -0.03 2.53 9.00
CA HIS A 9 0.14 3.58 10.00
C HIS A 9 0.32 3.04 11.42
N LEU A 10 1.14 2.00 11.57
CA LEU A 10 1.48 1.47 12.88
C LEU A 10 1.98 2.57 13.82
N PHE A 11 1.61 2.51 15.08
CA PHE A 11 1.95 3.48 16.12
C PHE A 11 1.43 4.91 15.88
N ASN A 12 0.46 5.09 14.99
CA ASN A 12 -0.16 6.39 14.73
C ASN A 12 -1.45 6.56 15.55
N ARG A 13 -1.38 7.38 16.59
CA ARG A 13 -2.54 7.68 17.44
C ARG A 13 -3.70 8.36 16.68
N ASN A 14 -3.37 9.09 15.62
CA ASN A 14 -4.39 9.77 14.79
C ASN A 14 -5.20 8.82 13.90
N GLN A 15 -4.90 7.52 13.94
CA GLN A 15 -5.68 6.45 13.32
C GLN A 15 -6.57 5.70 14.32
N THR A 16 -6.69 6.21 15.54
CA THR A 16 -7.45 5.58 16.63
C THR A 16 -8.22 6.61 17.44
N GLY A 17 -9.03 6.16 18.39
CA GLY A 17 -9.74 7.01 19.34
C GLY A 17 -8.85 7.82 20.29
N GLU A 18 -7.55 7.55 20.35
CA GLU A 18 -6.58 8.37 21.09
C GLU A 18 -6.26 9.71 20.38
N GLY A 19 -6.60 9.84 19.10
CA GLY A 19 -6.37 11.04 18.29
C GLY A 19 -7.59 11.43 17.48
N VAL A 20 -7.37 11.96 16.28
CA VAL A 20 -8.43 12.47 15.40
C VAL A 20 -9.22 11.35 14.72
N ASN A 21 -8.63 10.17 14.61
CA ASN A 21 -9.15 9.01 13.90
C ASN A 21 -9.58 9.33 12.47
N TYR A 22 -8.66 9.81 11.65
CA TYR A 22 -8.91 10.28 10.27
C TYR A 22 -9.65 9.27 9.40
N ASP A 23 -9.33 7.99 9.52
CA ASP A 23 -9.92 6.93 8.69
C ASP A 23 -11.16 6.28 9.33
N GLY A 24 -11.54 6.72 10.53
CA GLY A 24 -12.66 6.12 11.26
C GLY A 24 -12.41 4.65 11.65
N ARG A 25 -11.15 4.28 11.92
CA ARG A 25 -10.81 2.89 12.30
C ARG A 25 -11.44 2.51 13.64
N PRO A 26 -11.96 1.28 13.78
CA PRO A 26 -12.72 0.87 14.96
C PRO A 26 -11.84 0.49 16.15
N PHE A 27 -10.77 1.24 16.41
CA PHE A 27 -9.84 0.99 17.52
C PHE A 27 -9.85 2.15 18.50
N ALA A 28 -10.02 1.85 19.78
CA ALA A 28 -9.97 2.84 20.84
C ALA A 28 -8.54 3.33 21.06
N THR A 29 -7.55 2.43 20.97
CA THR A 29 -6.14 2.72 21.26
C THR A 29 -5.19 2.25 20.15
N VAL A 30 -4.00 2.85 20.13
CA VAL A 30 -2.89 2.42 19.25
C VAL A 30 -2.46 0.99 19.55
N ALA A 31 -2.43 0.61 20.83
CA ALA A 31 -2.06 -0.75 21.22
C ALA A 31 -3.01 -1.79 20.65
N GLU A 32 -4.32 -1.53 20.75
CA GLU A 32 -5.36 -2.38 20.20
C GLU A 32 -5.22 -2.51 18.66
N MET A 33 -5.05 -1.40 17.96
CA MET A 33 -4.85 -1.39 16.51
C MET A 33 -3.59 -2.20 16.10
N ASN A 34 -2.47 -1.94 16.76
CA ASN A 34 -1.22 -2.64 16.45
C ASN A 34 -1.31 -4.14 16.69
N GLN A 35 -1.93 -4.54 17.80
CA GLN A 35 -2.13 -5.96 18.13
C GLN A 35 -3.06 -6.63 17.11
N TYR A 36 -4.16 -5.99 16.77
CA TYR A 36 -5.08 -6.48 15.74
C TYR A 36 -4.39 -6.70 14.40
N ILE A 37 -3.58 -5.72 13.94
CA ILE A 37 -2.83 -5.83 12.68
C ILE A 37 -1.86 -7.01 12.75
N LEU A 38 -1.08 -7.15 13.83
CA LEU A 38 -0.13 -8.24 14.02
C LEU A 38 -0.81 -9.62 13.95
N GLU A 39 -1.89 -9.80 14.69
CA GLU A 39 -2.62 -11.07 14.75
C GLU A 39 -3.23 -11.45 13.41
N HIS A 40 -3.93 -10.51 12.75
CA HIS A 40 -4.60 -10.76 11.48
C HIS A 40 -3.61 -10.95 10.33
N TRP A 41 -2.49 -10.22 10.35
CA TRP A 41 -1.39 -10.44 9.43
C TRP A 41 -0.85 -11.86 9.57
N ASN A 42 -0.47 -12.25 10.77
CA ASN A 42 0.15 -13.55 11.03
C ASN A 42 -0.79 -14.76 10.93
N ALA A 43 -2.09 -14.53 11.04
CA ALA A 43 -3.11 -15.54 10.75
C ALA A 43 -3.25 -15.83 9.25
N LYS A 44 -2.99 -14.85 8.40
CA LYS A 44 -3.17 -14.94 6.94
C LYS A 44 -1.86 -15.20 6.19
N ILE A 45 -0.76 -14.59 6.63
CA ILE A 45 0.53 -14.61 5.95
C ILE A 45 1.43 -15.69 6.56
N THR A 46 2.10 -16.44 5.70
CA THR A 46 3.12 -17.43 6.05
C THR A 46 4.51 -16.92 5.66
N ASN A 47 5.57 -17.57 6.15
CA ASN A 47 6.94 -17.19 5.79
C ASN A 47 7.29 -17.47 4.31
N GLY A 48 6.48 -18.25 3.61
CA GLY A 48 6.61 -18.49 2.17
C GLY A 48 5.93 -17.46 1.28
N ASP A 49 5.24 -16.49 1.87
CA ASP A 49 4.49 -15.47 1.14
C ASP A 49 5.31 -14.18 0.98
N THR A 50 4.94 -13.39 -0.04
CA THR A 50 5.49 -12.05 -0.25
C THR A 50 4.39 -11.02 0.00
N VAL A 51 4.71 -9.98 0.77
CA VAL A 51 3.80 -8.86 1.02
C VAL A 51 4.40 -7.58 0.46
N TYR A 52 3.71 -6.99 -0.50
CA TYR A 52 4.00 -5.68 -1.07
C TYR A 52 3.27 -4.63 -0.26
N ILE A 53 4.03 -3.83 0.49
CA ILE A 53 3.51 -2.77 1.35
C ILE A 53 3.63 -1.46 0.58
N LEU A 54 2.49 -0.91 0.16
CA LEU A 54 2.41 0.28 -0.70
C LEU A 54 2.63 1.60 0.06
N GLY A 55 3.53 1.58 1.04
CA GLY A 55 3.94 2.74 1.82
C GLY A 55 3.14 2.95 3.10
N ASP A 56 3.63 3.93 3.85
CA ASP A 56 3.07 4.36 5.13
C ASP A 56 2.85 3.21 6.11
N MET A 57 3.91 2.38 6.23
CA MET A 57 3.95 1.30 7.21
C MET A 57 3.79 1.82 8.62
N ALA A 58 4.41 2.97 8.94
CA ALA A 58 4.36 3.58 10.28
C ALA A 58 4.77 5.06 10.27
N MET A 59 4.36 5.75 11.33
CA MET A 59 4.75 7.14 11.60
C MET A 59 6.15 7.24 12.22
N ARG A 60 7.24 7.09 11.52
CA ARG A 60 8.64 7.20 12.00
C ARG A 60 9.26 5.87 12.43
N GLY A 61 10.26 5.43 11.69
CA GLY A 61 10.95 4.14 11.85
C GLY A 61 11.95 4.01 13.01
N ARG A 62 12.12 5.03 13.89
CA ARG A 62 13.10 5.01 14.98
C ARG A 62 12.58 4.45 16.31
N ASN A 63 11.41 3.87 16.33
CA ASN A 63 10.80 3.37 17.55
C ASN A 63 11.15 1.89 17.73
N GLU A 64 11.80 1.53 18.84
CA GLU A 64 12.15 0.15 19.20
C GLU A 64 10.90 -0.77 19.18
N ALA A 65 9.77 -0.26 19.67
CA ALA A 65 8.52 -1.00 19.66
C ALA A 65 8.02 -1.29 18.24
N LEU A 66 8.19 -0.35 17.30
CA LEU A 66 7.87 -0.55 15.89
C LEU A 66 8.78 -1.62 15.27
N ILE A 67 10.10 -1.54 15.49
CA ILE A 67 11.05 -2.54 15.00
C ILE A 67 10.67 -3.93 15.54
N ALA A 68 10.40 -4.02 16.83
CA ALA A 68 10.02 -5.28 17.48
C ALA A 68 8.69 -5.84 16.93
N LEU A 69 7.71 -4.99 16.61
CA LEU A 69 6.45 -5.43 16.03
C LEU A 69 6.65 -5.91 14.59
N VAL A 70 7.32 -5.11 13.74
CA VAL A 70 7.52 -5.43 12.32
C VAL A 70 8.37 -6.68 12.14
N ALA A 71 9.30 -6.95 13.07
CA ALA A 71 10.08 -8.20 13.09
C ALA A 71 9.22 -9.46 13.32
N GLN A 72 8.05 -9.33 13.94
CA GLN A 72 7.11 -10.44 14.18
C GLN A 72 6.17 -10.70 12.98
N LEU A 73 6.07 -9.77 12.03
CA LEU A 73 5.24 -9.95 10.84
C LEU A 73 5.86 -10.97 9.90
N LYS A 74 5.12 -12.04 9.64
CA LYS A 74 5.55 -13.13 8.74
C LYS A 74 5.64 -12.68 7.28
N GLY A 75 6.32 -13.49 6.47
CA GLY A 75 6.46 -13.29 5.04
C GLY A 75 7.61 -12.35 4.65
N GLN A 76 7.96 -12.40 3.37
CA GLN A 76 8.92 -11.51 2.77
C GLN A 76 8.26 -10.16 2.51
N LYS A 77 8.71 -9.12 3.19
CA LYS A 77 8.14 -7.77 3.10
C LYS A 77 8.91 -6.92 2.09
N ILE A 78 8.21 -6.33 1.13
CA ILE A 78 8.76 -5.36 0.16
C ILE A 78 8.04 -4.04 0.42
N LEU A 79 8.79 -3.01 0.81
CA LEU A 79 8.24 -1.71 1.14
C LEU A 79 8.38 -0.74 -0.04
N PHE A 80 7.27 -0.15 -0.46
CA PHE A 80 7.26 1.05 -1.27
C PHE A 80 7.29 2.25 -0.33
N ARG A 81 8.21 3.18 -0.56
CA ARG A 81 8.39 4.30 0.37
C ARG A 81 7.19 5.24 0.33
N GLY A 82 6.51 5.39 1.47
CA GLY A 82 5.49 6.40 1.71
C GLY A 82 6.07 7.66 2.33
N ASN A 83 5.26 8.70 2.44
CA ASN A 83 5.70 9.99 3.00
C ASN A 83 5.90 9.96 4.52
N HIS A 84 5.31 8.99 5.22
CA HIS A 84 5.48 8.81 6.66
C HIS A 84 6.59 7.82 7.03
N ASP A 85 7.15 7.08 6.08
CA ASP A 85 8.17 6.07 6.35
C ASP A 85 9.53 6.70 6.61
N ASP A 86 9.95 6.75 7.88
CA ASP A 86 11.30 7.14 8.28
C ASP A 86 12.25 5.93 8.20
N LEU A 87 13.05 5.88 7.16
CA LEU A 87 14.01 4.82 6.89
C LEU A 87 15.42 5.16 7.38
N SER A 88 15.59 6.08 8.31
CA SER A 88 16.90 6.48 8.83
C SER A 88 17.55 5.42 9.74
N ASP A 89 16.78 4.50 10.32
CA ASP A 89 17.29 3.40 11.14
C ASP A 89 17.55 2.17 10.28
N TYR A 90 18.83 1.79 10.18
CA TYR A 90 19.26 0.62 9.43
C TYR A 90 18.67 -0.71 9.95
N ARG A 91 18.39 -0.83 11.26
CA ARG A 91 17.76 -2.02 11.83
C ARG A 91 16.33 -2.19 11.32
N TYR A 92 15.63 -1.07 11.15
CA TYR A 92 14.29 -1.07 10.54
C TYR A 92 14.34 -1.45 9.06
N GLN A 93 15.27 -0.87 8.30
CA GLN A 93 15.44 -1.21 6.88
C GLN A 93 15.66 -2.71 6.66
N LYS A 94 16.45 -3.37 7.53
CA LYS A 94 16.73 -4.81 7.44
C LYS A 94 15.52 -5.74 7.61
N LEU A 95 14.40 -5.22 8.09
CA LEU A 95 13.16 -5.99 8.23
C LEU A 95 12.46 -6.19 6.88
N PHE A 96 12.87 -5.47 5.86
CA PHE A 96 12.33 -5.56 4.50
C PHE A 96 13.33 -6.26 3.59
N ALA A 97 12.83 -7.14 2.73
CA ALA A 97 13.64 -7.80 1.71
C ALA A 97 14.08 -6.82 0.63
N ASP A 98 13.27 -5.79 0.39
CA ASP A 98 13.57 -4.69 -0.51
C ASP A 98 12.78 -3.44 -0.14
N ILE A 99 13.33 -2.27 -0.49
CA ILE A 99 12.70 -0.95 -0.32
C ILE A 99 12.85 -0.21 -1.64
N THR A 100 11.74 0.24 -2.21
CA THR A 100 11.70 0.88 -3.52
C THR A 100 10.63 1.96 -3.57
N ASP A 101 10.62 2.79 -4.60
CA ASP A 101 9.57 3.80 -4.82
C ASP A 101 8.57 3.35 -5.89
N TYR A 102 9.00 2.47 -6.81
CA TYR A 102 8.18 1.97 -7.91
C TYR A 102 8.64 0.58 -8.35
N ARG A 103 7.70 -0.28 -8.71
CA ARG A 103 7.99 -1.58 -9.31
C ARG A 103 6.86 -2.02 -10.23
N GLU A 104 7.24 -2.73 -11.28
CA GLU A 104 6.30 -3.45 -12.12
C GLU A 104 6.46 -4.94 -11.92
N ILE A 105 5.34 -5.64 -11.75
CA ILE A 105 5.32 -7.09 -11.62
C ILE A 105 4.24 -7.66 -12.54
N SER A 106 4.31 -8.96 -12.80
CA SER A 106 3.25 -9.70 -13.45
C SER A 106 2.63 -10.66 -12.44
N GLU A 107 1.31 -10.63 -12.34
CA GLU A 107 0.52 -11.52 -11.50
C GLU A 107 -0.48 -12.29 -12.35
N SER A 108 -0.72 -13.53 -11.97
CA SER A 108 -1.75 -14.37 -12.61
C SER A 108 -2.93 -14.53 -11.66
N PHE A 109 -4.11 -14.18 -12.14
CA PHE A 109 -5.35 -14.28 -11.40
C PHE A 109 -6.44 -14.83 -12.34
N ASP A 110 -7.18 -15.84 -11.90
CA ASP A 110 -8.22 -16.52 -12.69
C ASP A 110 -7.77 -16.92 -14.11
N GLY A 111 -6.54 -17.42 -14.24
CA GLY A 111 -5.98 -17.84 -15.52
C GLY A 111 -5.57 -16.70 -16.46
N GLN A 112 -5.69 -15.45 -16.03
CA GLN A 112 -5.24 -14.27 -16.76
C GLN A 112 -3.99 -13.68 -16.12
N SER A 113 -3.07 -13.20 -16.96
CA SER A 113 -1.88 -12.48 -16.49
C SER A 113 -2.14 -10.97 -16.56
N TYR A 114 -1.83 -10.30 -15.46
CA TYR A 114 -1.95 -8.85 -15.32
C TYR A 114 -0.58 -8.24 -15.06
N LYS A 115 -0.31 -7.10 -15.70
CA LYS A 115 0.81 -6.26 -15.33
C LYS A 115 0.36 -5.28 -14.26
N LEU A 116 1.03 -5.31 -13.12
CA LEU A 116 0.78 -4.42 -11.99
C LEU A 116 1.90 -3.39 -11.90
N CYS A 117 1.56 -2.13 -11.73
CA CYS A 117 2.45 -1.04 -11.38
C CYS A 117 2.21 -0.68 -9.93
N LEU A 118 3.24 -0.76 -9.10
CA LEU A 118 3.14 -0.64 -7.65
C LEU A 118 3.89 0.61 -7.20
N MET A 119 3.26 1.46 -6.42
CA MET A 119 3.88 2.61 -5.77
C MET A 119 2.98 3.15 -4.65
N HIS A 120 3.49 4.09 -3.87
CA HIS A 120 2.70 4.71 -2.80
C HIS A 120 1.69 5.72 -3.33
N TYR A 121 2.12 6.61 -4.21
CA TYR A 121 1.29 7.73 -4.68
C TYR A 121 0.42 7.36 -5.89
N PRO A 122 -0.81 7.88 -6.01
CA PRO A 122 -1.59 7.81 -7.24
C PRO A 122 -0.93 8.67 -8.33
N ILE A 123 -0.74 8.10 -9.50
CA ILE A 123 -0.27 8.81 -10.69
C ILE A 123 -1.25 8.61 -11.84
N LEU A 124 -1.48 9.66 -12.61
CA LEU A 124 -2.43 9.59 -13.72
C LEU A 124 -1.88 8.84 -14.95
N MET A 125 -0.56 8.70 -15.06
CA MET A 125 0.10 8.06 -16.19
C MET A 125 1.12 7.05 -15.70
N TRP A 126 0.92 5.77 -16.01
CA TRP A 126 1.86 4.69 -15.68
C TRP A 126 2.11 3.77 -16.86
N ASN A 127 3.13 2.94 -16.78
CA ASN A 127 3.54 2.10 -17.89
C ASN A 127 2.48 1.05 -18.24
N GLY A 128 2.11 0.99 -19.51
CA GLY A 128 1.14 0.04 -20.03
C GLY A 128 -0.32 0.32 -19.65
N GLN A 129 -0.61 1.48 -19.04
CA GLN A 129 -1.95 1.93 -18.70
C GLN A 129 -2.94 1.70 -19.83
N HIS A 130 -2.60 2.12 -21.03
CA HIS A 130 -3.39 1.92 -22.25
C HIS A 130 -3.45 0.46 -22.74
N ARG A 131 -2.63 -0.43 -22.25
CA ARG A 131 -2.66 -1.87 -22.54
C ARG A 131 -3.34 -2.67 -21.46
N GLY A 132 -3.91 -1.99 -20.45
CA GLY A 132 -4.66 -2.60 -19.36
C GLY A 132 -3.79 -3.04 -18.18
N SER A 133 -2.59 -2.44 -17.98
CA SER A 133 -1.89 -2.59 -16.70
C SER A 133 -2.66 -1.88 -15.59
N ILE A 134 -2.51 -2.37 -14.37
CA ILE A 134 -3.24 -1.90 -13.19
C ILE A 134 -2.27 -1.16 -12.29
N LEU A 135 -2.64 0.04 -11.84
CA LEU A 135 -1.93 0.76 -10.80
C LEU A 135 -2.48 0.35 -9.43
N LEU A 136 -1.61 -0.16 -8.55
CA LEU A 136 -1.90 -0.32 -7.13
C LEU A 136 -1.15 0.75 -6.35
N TYR A 137 -1.89 1.53 -5.59
CA TYR A 137 -1.39 2.67 -4.83
C TYR A 137 -2.07 2.77 -3.45
N ALA A 138 -1.60 3.71 -2.64
CA ALA A 138 -2.09 4.02 -1.30
C ALA A 138 -2.18 5.55 -1.13
N HIS A 139 -1.81 6.12 0.01
CA HIS A 139 -1.62 7.54 0.29
C HIS A 139 -2.89 8.37 0.45
N THR A 140 -3.83 8.29 -0.49
CA THR A 140 -4.98 9.20 -0.56
C THR A 140 -6.06 8.88 0.46
N HIS A 141 -6.03 7.68 1.06
CA HIS A 141 -7.06 7.22 1.98
C HIS A 141 -8.49 7.45 1.42
N ASN A 142 -9.45 7.80 2.27
CA ASN A 142 -10.81 8.17 1.87
C ASN A 142 -10.99 9.70 1.89
N THR A 143 -10.14 10.43 1.14
CA THR A 143 -10.09 11.89 1.14
C THR A 143 -10.65 12.51 -0.14
N VAL A 144 -10.65 13.85 -0.18
CA VAL A 144 -11.05 14.60 -1.37
C VAL A 144 -10.08 14.36 -2.55
N GLU A 145 -8.79 14.10 -2.26
CA GLU A 145 -7.77 13.78 -3.25
C GLU A 145 -8.09 12.46 -3.96
N GLU A 146 -8.51 11.43 -3.20
CA GLU A 146 -8.97 10.16 -3.78
C GLU A 146 -10.18 10.37 -4.67
N THR A 147 -11.17 11.12 -4.21
CA THR A 147 -12.37 11.44 -4.98
C THR A 147 -12.01 12.16 -6.29
N PHE A 148 -11.06 13.09 -6.23
CA PHE A 148 -10.59 13.83 -7.40
C PHE A 148 -9.83 12.91 -8.36
N PHE A 149 -8.93 12.07 -7.86
CA PHE A 149 -8.18 11.11 -8.66
C PHE A 149 -9.11 10.15 -9.41
N GLN A 150 -10.08 9.56 -8.72
CA GLN A 150 -11.05 8.65 -9.32
C GLN A 150 -11.91 9.34 -10.40
N LYS A 151 -12.27 10.61 -10.19
CA LYS A 151 -12.96 11.40 -11.21
C LYS A 151 -12.08 11.59 -12.46
N CYS A 152 -10.80 11.89 -12.30
CA CYS A 152 -9.87 12.00 -13.42
C CYS A 152 -9.73 10.68 -14.20
N VAL A 153 -9.59 9.56 -13.48
CA VAL A 153 -9.50 8.22 -14.09
C VAL A 153 -10.79 7.89 -14.86
N LYS A 154 -11.95 8.20 -14.29
CA LYS A 154 -13.24 8.01 -14.94
C LYS A 154 -13.34 8.84 -16.23
N GLU A 155 -12.98 10.12 -16.18
CA GLU A 155 -13.01 11.01 -17.35
C GLU A 155 -12.08 10.52 -18.47
N LEU A 156 -10.89 10.06 -18.12
CA LEU A 156 -9.96 9.44 -19.07
C LEU A 156 -10.56 8.19 -19.72
N ASN A 157 -11.27 7.36 -18.98
CA ASN A 157 -11.91 6.16 -19.51
C ASN A 157 -13.10 6.47 -20.42
N GLU A 158 -13.89 7.49 -20.11
CA GLU A 158 -15.06 7.89 -20.88
C GLU A 158 -14.70 8.65 -22.15
N ASN A 159 -13.56 9.34 -22.17
CA ASN A 159 -13.11 10.10 -23.32
C ASN A 159 -12.43 9.20 -24.35
N LYS A 160 -13.18 8.73 -25.35
CA LYS A 160 -12.71 7.84 -26.42
C LYS A 160 -11.53 8.38 -27.25
N LYS A 161 -11.27 9.67 -27.24
CA LYS A 161 -10.11 10.29 -27.90
C LYS A 161 -8.84 10.18 -27.06
N LEU A 162 -8.98 10.09 -25.74
CA LEU A 162 -7.91 9.90 -24.77
C LEU A 162 -7.75 8.42 -24.40
N SER A 163 -8.87 7.67 -24.37
CA SER A 163 -8.83 6.23 -24.18
C SER A 163 -8.33 5.60 -25.46
N VAL A 164 -7.18 5.27 -25.41
CA VAL A 164 -6.39 4.30 -26.13
C VAL A 164 -6.95 3.67 -27.38
N GLN A 165 -6.09 3.64 -28.32
CA GLN A 165 -6.14 2.91 -29.59
C GLN A 165 -6.62 1.45 -29.54
N GLN A 166 -6.95 0.86 -28.38
CA GLN A 166 -7.34 -0.54 -28.22
C GLN A 166 -8.59 -0.80 -27.36
N GLY A 167 -9.28 0.24 -26.90
CA GLY A 167 -10.58 0.09 -26.23
C GLY A 167 -10.55 -0.56 -24.83
N LYS A 168 -9.40 -0.65 -24.18
CA LYS A 168 -9.31 -1.14 -22.80
C LYS A 168 -9.42 0.00 -21.80
N PRO A 169 -10.24 -0.10 -20.76
CA PRO A 169 -10.33 0.93 -19.74
C PRO A 169 -9.02 1.04 -18.93
N ILE A 170 -8.75 2.23 -18.44
CA ILE A 170 -7.70 2.50 -17.44
C ILE A 170 -8.15 1.89 -16.10
N ARG A 171 -7.29 1.14 -15.43
CA ARG A 171 -7.60 0.40 -14.22
C ARG A 171 -6.66 0.77 -13.06
#